data_c6fb628d91aadafe35a765ee0c696d16
#
_entry.id   c6fb628d91aadafe35a765ee0c696d16
#
_cell.length_a   1.000
_cell.length_b   1.000
_cell.length_c   1.000
_cell.angle_alpha   90.00
_cell.angle_beta   90.00
_cell.angle_gamma   90.00
#
_symmetry.space_group_name_H-M   'P 1'
#
loop_
_entity.id
_entity.type
_entity.pdbx_description
1 polymer ?
#
loop_
_entity_poly.entity_id
_entity_poly.type
_entity_poly.pdbx_seq_one_letter_code
_entity_poly.pdbx_strand_id
1 'polypeptide(L)'
;MTTEEAILVVGFKADIIRDAVGDLHGNLAITYVKNEEWETTNNVVSLALATDSLNKDFLLLEGDLFFAEGILDRLLGDNQMAVDSFREGMDGTVVTTASDNLVEKFYLKTTPNRPKNTRELYKTVNAYSFSFDSFFDKVQPRLNRLLQKGERNVYYEQAIADAVDDGSFAMKYVKFDEGEWCEIDTVEDLRQARVKFGN
;
A
#
# COMPACT_ATOMS: atom_id res chain seq x y z
N MET A 1 -18.73 -1.11 5.69
CA MET A 1 -17.85 -1.25 6.89
C MET A 1 -17.52 0.16 7.36
N THR A 2 -17.76 0.53 8.59
CA THR A 2 -17.35 1.83 9.13
C THR A 2 -15.95 1.65 9.72
N THR A 3 -14.94 2.30 9.14
CA THR A 3 -13.60 2.37 9.72
C THR A 3 -13.67 3.29 10.94
N GLU A 4 -13.29 2.77 12.11
CA GLU A 4 -13.36 3.50 13.38
C GLU A 4 -11.97 3.97 13.85
N GLU A 5 -10.92 3.43 13.27
CA GLU A 5 -9.54 3.69 13.66
C GLU A 5 -8.62 3.75 12.44
N ALA A 6 -7.65 4.67 12.47
CA ALA A 6 -6.54 4.70 11.53
C ALA A 6 -5.22 4.74 12.30
N ILE A 7 -4.25 3.95 11.84
CA ILE A 7 -2.88 3.96 12.35
C ILE A 7 -2.02 4.72 11.34
N LEU A 8 -1.50 5.86 11.72
CA LEU A 8 -0.61 6.67 10.90
C LEU A 8 0.84 6.42 11.32
N VAL A 9 1.62 5.81 10.42
CA VAL A 9 3.06 5.71 10.62
C VAL A 9 3.71 6.98 10.10
N VAL A 10 4.33 7.73 10.99
CA VAL A 10 4.91 9.05 10.71
C VAL A 10 6.40 9.04 10.96
N GLY A 11 7.14 9.93 10.28
CA GLY A 11 8.58 10.10 10.42
C GLY A 11 8.95 11.56 10.20
N PHE A 12 9.20 11.93 8.94
CA PHE A 12 9.45 13.32 8.57
C PHE A 12 8.30 14.23 8.95
N LYS A 13 8.61 15.30 9.69
CA LYS A 13 7.61 16.28 10.18
C LYS A 13 6.44 15.67 10.96
N ALA A 14 6.70 14.59 11.71
CA ALA A 14 5.67 13.88 12.47
C ALA A 14 4.78 14.80 13.31
N ASP A 15 5.38 15.77 14.02
CA ASP A 15 4.63 16.70 14.86
C ASP A 15 3.69 17.60 14.04
N ILE A 16 4.13 18.06 12.85
CA ILE A 16 3.30 18.89 11.96
C ILE A 16 2.11 18.06 11.43
N ILE A 17 2.34 16.79 11.09
CA ILE A 17 1.27 15.90 10.65
C ILE A 17 0.28 15.68 11.80
N ARG A 18 0.78 15.41 12.99
CA ARG A 18 -0.08 15.20 14.16
C ARG A 18 -0.89 16.45 14.52
N ASP A 19 -0.28 17.62 14.47
CA ASP A 19 -0.97 18.90 14.74
C ASP A 19 -2.05 19.21 13.71
N ALA A 20 -1.81 18.82 12.45
CA ALA A 20 -2.77 19.05 11.35
C ALA A 20 -3.94 18.07 11.35
N VAL A 21 -3.70 16.79 11.67
CA VAL A 21 -4.71 15.72 11.62
C VAL A 21 -5.44 15.57 12.96
N GLY A 22 -4.73 15.73 14.09
CA GLY A 22 -5.27 15.52 15.44
C GLY A 22 -5.42 14.04 15.82
N ASP A 23 -5.95 13.77 16.98
CA ASP A 23 -6.18 12.43 17.49
C ASP A 23 -7.57 11.87 17.08
N LEU A 24 -8.40 12.69 16.42
CA LEU A 24 -9.73 12.32 15.94
C LEU A 24 -10.06 13.10 14.66
N HIS A 25 -10.45 12.40 13.61
CA HIS A 25 -10.94 12.99 12.36
C HIS A 25 -12.37 12.51 12.06
N GLY A 26 -13.36 13.37 12.29
CA GLY A 26 -14.77 12.95 12.30
C GLY A 26 -15.00 11.92 13.42
N ASN A 27 -15.38 10.69 13.04
CA ASN A 27 -15.54 9.55 13.97
C ASN A 27 -14.33 8.59 13.94
N LEU A 28 -13.27 8.91 13.18
CA LEU A 28 -12.10 8.08 13.00
C LEU A 28 -11.06 8.43 14.07
N ALA A 29 -10.79 7.50 14.99
CA ALA A 29 -9.71 7.64 15.96
C ALA A 29 -8.36 7.47 15.28
N ILE A 30 -7.38 8.32 15.61
CA ILE A 30 -6.06 8.31 14.99
C ILE A 30 -5.01 7.87 16.01
N THR A 31 -4.34 6.77 15.71
CA THR A 31 -3.18 6.29 16.46
C THR A 31 -1.90 6.59 15.67
N TYR A 32 -0.90 7.16 16.32
CA TYR A 32 0.39 7.49 15.68
C TYR A 32 1.47 6.50 16.09
N VAL A 33 2.14 5.95 15.09
CA VAL A 33 3.36 5.15 15.27
C VAL A 33 4.52 5.91 14.63
N LYS A 34 5.59 6.17 15.38
CA LYS A 34 6.72 6.94 14.87
C LYS A 34 7.83 6.02 14.37
N ASN A 35 8.22 6.17 13.12
CA ASN A 35 9.45 5.61 12.58
C ASN A 35 10.60 6.60 12.83
N GLU A 36 11.40 6.37 13.87
CA GLU A 36 12.54 7.22 14.22
C GLU A 36 13.69 7.11 13.20
N GLU A 37 13.70 6.05 12.40
CA GLU A 37 14.74 5.76 11.39
C GLU A 37 14.28 6.11 9.96
N TRP A 38 13.26 6.94 9.80
CA TRP A 38 12.64 7.25 8.50
C TRP A 38 13.64 7.75 7.44
N GLU A 39 14.72 8.45 7.82
CA GLU A 39 15.74 8.96 6.88
C GLU A 39 16.60 7.86 6.24
N THR A 40 16.75 6.72 6.91
CA THR A 40 17.69 5.65 6.53
C THR A 40 16.99 4.34 6.19
N THR A 41 15.69 4.29 6.35
CA THR A 41 14.87 3.09 6.10
C THR A 41 13.79 3.36 5.07
N ASN A 42 13.25 2.29 4.48
CA ASN A 42 12.09 2.40 3.61
C ASN A 42 10.82 1.94 4.33
N ASN A 43 9.69 1.92 3.62
CA ASN A 43 8.36 1.62 4.13
C ASN A 43 8.21 0.21 4.74
N VAL A 44 9.14 -0.73 4.48
CA VAL A 44 9.22 -2.04 5.16
C VAL A 44 9.29 -1.89 6.69
N VAL A 45 10.08 -0.92 7.18
CA VAL A 45 10.21 -0.65 8.62
C VAL A 45 8.94 0.01 9.16
N SER A 46 8.37 0.94 8.40
CA SER A 46 7.12 1.61 8.78
C SER A 46 5.97 0.62 8.94
N LEU A 47 5.80 -0.31 7.99
CA LEU A 47 4.78 -1.34 8.11
C LEU A 47 5.03 -2.27 9.31
N ALA A 48 6.28 -2.69 9.52
CA ALA A 48 6.63 -3.54 10.66
C ALA A 48 6.32 -2.89 12.01
N LEU A 49 6.59 -1.59 12.15
CA LEU A 49 6.26 -0.85 13.37
C LEU A 49 4.74 -0.75 13.61
N ALA A 50 3.95 -0.70 12.54
CA ALA A 50 2.49 -0.64 12.66
C ALA A 50 1.87 -1.99 13.10
N THR A 51 2.56 -3.12 12.85
CA THR A 51 1.97 -4.46 13.10
C THR A 51 1.56 -4.69 14.55
N ASP A 52 2.27 -4.11 15.52
CA ASP A 52 1.94 -4.25 16.95
C ASP A 52 0.61 -3.57 17.34
N SER A 53 0.13 -2.66 16.50
CA SER A 53 -1.13 -1.95 16.72
C SER A 53 -2.30 -2.57 15.94
N LEU A 54 -2.04 -3.55 15.07
CA LEU A 54 -3.07 -4.24 14.30
C LEU A 54 -3.70 -5.36 15.12
N ASN A 55 -5.03 -5.45 15.09
CA ASN A 55 -5.79 -6.46 15.85
C ASN A 55 -7.05 -6.98 15.13
N LYS A 56 -7.26 -6.58 13.91
CA LYS A 56 -8.40 -6.92 13.04
C LYS A 56 -8.02 -6.77 11.57
N ASP A 57 -8.90 -7.18 10.67
CA ASP A 57 -8.77 -6.92 9.24
C ASP A 57 -8.55 -5.43 8.97
N PHE A 58 -7.71 -5.10 8.00
CA PHE A 58 -7.29 -3.71 7.78
C PHE A 58 -7.07 -3.38 6.31
N LEU A 59 -7.14 -2.09 6.02
CA LEU A 59 -6.64 -1.50 4.79
C LEU A 59 -5.22 -0.97 5.03
N LEU A 60 -4.31 -1.28 4.11
CA LEU A 60 -2.98 -0.69 4.05
C LEU A 60 -2.95 0.30 2.88
N LEU A 61 -2.67 1.56 3.16
CA LEU A 61 -2.63 2.64 2.19
C LEU A 61 -1.30 3.41 2.33
N GLU A 62 -0.73 3.86 1.22
CA GLU A 62 0.37 4.83 1.26
C GLU A 62 -0.17 6.25 1.45
N GLY A 63 0.59 7.08 2.15
CA GLY A 63 0.11 8.39 2.61
C GLY A 63 0.09 9.49 1.55
N ASP A 64 0.60 9.21 0.36
CA ASP A 64 0.65 10.08 -0.81
C ASP A 64 -0.48 9.80 -1.83
N LEU A 65 -1.41 8.92 -1.47
CA LEU A 65 -2.52 8.54 -2.35
C LEU A 65 -3.75 9.43 -2.11
N PHE A 66 -4.33 9.88 -3.19
CA PHE A 66 -5.61 10.55 -3.19
C PHE A 66 -6.63 9.71 -3.98
N PHE A 67 -7.83 9.56 -3.43
CA PHE A 67 -8.88 8.70 -3.96
C PHE A 67 -10.18 9.44 -4.22
N ALA A 68 -10.92 9.03 -5.25
CA ALA A 68 -12.31 9.41 -5.40
C ALA A 68 -13.15 8.85 -4.24
N GLU A 69 -14.20 9.57 -3.87
CA GLU A 69 -15.11 9.16 -2.81
C GLU A 69 -15.71 7.76 -3.09
N GLY A 70 -15.73 6.90 -2.09
CA GLY A 70 -16.33 5.57 -2.14
C GLY A 70 -15.52 4.50 -2.87
N ILE A 71 -14.38 4.83 -3.51
CA ILE A 71 -13.62 3.83 -4.27
C ILE A 71 -13.03 2.72 -3.38
N LEU A 72 -12.65 3.06 -2.15
CA LEU A 72 -12.08 2.10 -1.21
C LEU A 72 -13.09 1.03 -0.77
N ASP A 73 -14.40 1.27 -0.92
CA ASP A 73 -15.43 0.26 -0.65
C ASP A 73 -15.30 -0.97 -1.57
N ARG A 74 -14.68 -0.80 -2.74
CA ARG A 74 -14.39 -1.90 -3.67
C ARG A 74 -13.28 -2.81 -3.18
N LEU A 75 -12.49 -2.34 -2.21
CA LEU A 75 -11.33 -3.04 -1.65
C LEU A 75 -11.64 -3.72 -0.30
N LEU A 76 -12.91 -3.92 0.06
CA LEU A 76 -13.32 -4.47 1.35
C LEU A 76 -13.41 -6.00 1.40
N GLY A 77 -12.80 -6.70 0.45
CA GLY A 77 -12.69 -8.15 0.46
C GLY A 77 -11.40 -8.64 1.12
N ASP A 78 -11.33 -9.94 1.41
CA ASP A 78 -10.14 -10.56 2.00
C ASP A 78 -8.98 -10.58 1.01
N ASN A 79 -7.83 -10.07 1.44
CA ASN A 79 -6.56 -10.15 0.72
C ASN A 79 -6.65 -9.64 -0.72
N GLN A 80 -7.02 -8.37 -0.88
CA GLN A 80 -7.12 -7.71 -2.17
C GLN A 80 -6.11 -6.58 -2.31
N MET A 81 -5.77 -6.25 -3.54
CA MET A 81 -4.99 -5.08 -3.88
C MET A 81 -5.64 -4.28 -5.00
N ALA A 82 -5.53 -2.96 -4.92
CA ALA A 82 -5.92 -2.10 -6.01
C ALA A 82 -4.82 -2.08 -7.09
N VAL A 83 -5.23 -2.17 -8.34
CA VAL A 83 -4.35 -2.06 -9.50
C VAL A 83 -4.96 -1.15 -10.55
N ASP A 84 -4.12 -0.53 -11.38
CA ASP A 84 -4.54 0.19 -12.57
C ASP A 84 -3.84 -0.39 -13.81
N SER A 85 -4.41 -0.22 -14.99
CA SER A 85 -3.76 -0.61 -16.24
C SER A 85 -2.44 0.14 -16.37
N PHE A 86 -1.34 -0.59 -16.64
CA PHE A 86 -0.03 0.06 -16.81
C PHE A 86 -0.02 0.93 -18.07
N ARG A 87 0.40 2.18 -17.93
CA ARG A 87 0.55 3.15 -19.03
C ARG A 87 1.98 3.62 -19.14
N GLU A 88 2.35 4.06 -20.33
CA GLU A 88 3.68 4.66 -20.57
C GLU A 88 3.91 5.85 -19.63
N GLY A 89 5.08 5.88 -19.01
CA GLY A 89 5.43 6.91 -18.02
C GLY A 89 5.11 6.56 -16.56
N MET A 90 4.33 5.50 -16.31
CA MET A 90 4.14 5.02 -14.94
C MET A 90 5.40 4.33 -14.41
N ASP A 91 5.71 4.58 -13.16
CA ASP A 91 6.83 3.96 -12.41
C ASP A 91 6.29 3.10 -11.25
N GLY A 92 7.19 2.41 -10.56
CA GLY A 92 6.88 1.59 -9.39
C GLY A 92 6.66 0.11 -9.70
N THR A 93 6.06 -0.59 -8.75
CA THR A 93 5.77 -2.03 -8.83
C THR A 93 4.66 -2.32 -9.82
N VAL A 94 4.80 -3.41 -10.56
CA VAL A 94 3.73 -3.93 -11.42
C VAL A 94 3.48 -5.40 -11.14
N VAL A 95 2.32 -5.87 -11.55
CA VAL A 95 1.91 -7.28 -11.40
C VAL A 95 1.43 -7.86 -12.71
N THR A 96 1.61 -9.19 -12.88
CA THR A 96 0.83 -10.01 -13.80
C THR A 96 -0.33 -10.67 -13.06
N THR A 97 -1.36 -11.03 -13.79
CA THR A 97 -2.59 -11.60 -13.24
C THR A 97 -2.94 -12.91 -13.92
N ALA A 98 -3.50 -13.83 -13.14
CA ALA A 98 -4.07 -15.09 -13.62
C ALA A 98 -5.60 -14.98 -13.74
N SER A 99 -6.26 -16.10 -14.03
CA SER A 99 -7.72 -16.23 -13.96
C SER A 99 -8.25 -15.93 -12.56
N ASP A 100 -9.54 -15.68 -12.46
CA ASP A 100 -10.25 -15.47 -11.19
C ASP A 100 -9.80 -14.24 -10.38
N ASN A 101 -9.29 -13.22 -11.08
CA ASN A 101 -8.77 -11.98 -10.50
C ASN A 101 -7.61 -12.19 -9.52
N LEU A 102 -6.83 -13.25 -9.69
CA LEU A 102 -5.65 -13.52 -8.86
C LEU A 102 -4.43 -12.77 -9.39
N VAL A 103 -3.65 -12.23 -8.48
CA VAL A 103 -2.30 -11.75 -8.76
C VAL A 103 -1.40 -12.97 -8.91
N GLU A 104 -0.70 -13.06 -10.05
CA GLU A 104 0.19 -14.17 -10.37
C GLU A 104 1.62 -13.87 -9.90
N LYS A 105 2.12 -12.65 -10.18
CA LYS A 105 3.48 -12.29 -9.85
C LYS A 105 3.67 -10.79 -9.70
N PHE A 106 4.51 -10.43 -8.75
CA PHE A 106 4.99 -9.06 -8.55
C PHE A 106 6.33 -8.85 -9.27
N TYR A 107 6.49 -7.66 -9.83
CA TYR A 107 7.75 -7.15 -10.37
C TYR A 107 8.01 -5.79 -9.75
N LEU A 108 8.78 -5.77 -8.66
CA LEU A 108 9.21 -4.54 -8.02
C LEU A 108 10.10 -3.75 -8.98
N LYS A 109 10.27 -2.46 -8.76
CA LYS A 109 11.12 -1.58 -9.57
C LYS A 109 12.54 -2.14 -9.77
N THR A 110 13.07 -2.83 -8.76
CA THR A 110 14.40 -3.43 -8.73
C THR A 110 14.45 -4.88 -9.24
N THR A 111 13.30 -5.49 -9.57
CA THR A 111 13.25 -6.90 -9.99
C THR A 111 13.94 -7.09 -11.34
N PRO A 112 14.97 -7.97 -11.46
CA PRO A 112 15.53 -8.36 -12.74
C PRO A 112 14.46 -9.01 -13.63
N ASN A 113 14.57 -8.81 -14.93
CA ASN A 113 13.66 -9.44 -15.92
C ASN A 113 12.19 -9.01 -15.83
N ARG A 114 11.93 -7.79 -15.40
CA ARG A 114 10.60 -7.20 -15.54
C ARG A 114 10.11 -7.31 -16.98
N PRO A 115 8.86 -7.74 -17.24
CA PRO A 115 8.34 -7.89 -18.58
C PRO A 115 8.46 -6.62 -19.40
N LYS A 116 8.92 -6.74 -20.66
CA LYS A 116 9.02 -5.59 -21.59
C LYS A 116 7.67 -5.25 -22.23
N ASN A 117 6.79 -6.27 -22.34
CA ASN A 117 5.42 -6.05 -22.81
C ASN A 117 4.57 -5.51 -21.66
N THR A 118 4.20 -4.25 -21.74
CA THR A 118 3.43 -3.58 -20.69
C THR A 118 1.92 -3.76 -20.83
N ARG A 119 1.43 -4.32 -21.93
CA ARG A 119 -0.02 -4.46 -22.19
C ARG A 119 -0.74 -5.41 -21.23
N GLU A 120 -0.02 -6.36 -20.65
CA GLU A 120 -0.53 -7.35 -19.70
C GLU A 120 -0.13 -7.05 -18.25
N LEU A 121 0.42 -5.88 -18.01
CA LEU A 121 0.85 -5.45 -16.69
C LEU A 121 -0.17 -4.50 -16.07
N TYR A 122 -0.32 -4.64 -14.77
CA TYR A 122 -1.04 -3.69 -13.93
C TYR A 122 -0.06 -2.99 -13.00
N LYS A 123 -0.19 -1.66 -12.87
CA LYS A 123 0.50 -0.86 -11.84
C LYS A 123 -0.17 -1.12 -10.50
N THR A 124 0.61 -1.34 -9.44
CA THR A 124 0.08 -1.35 -8.08
C THR A 124 -0.33 0.06 -7.67
N VAL A 125 -1.52 0.22 -7.09
CA VAL A 125 -1.99 1.51 -6.54
C VAL A 125 -1.49 1.70 -5.10
N ASN A 126 -0.83 0.69 -4.54
CA ASN A 126 -0.35 0.67 -3.15
C ASN A 126 -1.47 0.86 -2.12
N ALA A 127 -2.63 0.31 -2.46
CA ALA A 127 -3.79 0.18 -1.59
C ALA A 127 -4.19 -1.30 -1.52
N TYR A 128 -4.26 -1.83 -0.30
CA TYR A 128 -4.47 -3.25 -0.04
C TYR A 128 -5.50 -3.44 1.06
N SER A 129 -6.25 -4.56 1.00
CA SER A 129 -6.97 -5.10 2.15
C SER A 129 -6.37 -6.44 2.56
N PHE A 130 -6.29 -6.65 3.85
CA PHE A 130 -5.80 -7.90 4.42
C PHE A 130 -6.78 -8.42 5.46
N SER A 131 -7.04 -9.74 5.43
CA SER A 131 -7.52 -10.38 6.63
C SER A 131 -6.39 -10.46 7.64
N PHE A 132 -6.69 -10.21 8.91
CA PHE A 132 -5.72 -10.21 10.00
C PHE A 132 -4.93 -11.51 10.05
N ASP A 133 -5.62 -12.63 10.10
CA ASP A 133 -5.01 -13.96 10.21
C ASP A 133 -4.08 -14.26 9.02
N SER A 134 -4.53 -13.96 7.78
CA SER A 134 -3.71 -14.21 6.59
C SER A 134 -2.46 -13.34 6.55
N PHE A 135 -2.56 -12.08 6.96
CA PHE A 135 -1.40 -11.19 7.01
C PHE A 135 -0.37 -11.68 8.02
N PHE A 136 -0.81 -11.99 9.25
CA PHE A 136 0.08 -12.43 10.32
C PHE A 136 0.67 -13.83 10.09
N ASP A 137 -0.05 -14.71 9.42
CA ASP A 137 0.44 -16.04 9.06
C ASP A 137 1.39 -16.04 7.85
N LYS A 138 1.16 -15.17 6.87
CA LYS A 138 1.82 -15.28 5.56
C LYS A 138 2.75 -14.11 5.25
N VAL A 139 2.34 -12.86 5.50
CA VAL A 139 3.12 -11.67 5.11
C VAL A 139 4.07 -11.23 6.22
N GLN A 140 3.60 -11.10 7.45
CA GLN A 140 4.41 -10.63 8.57
C GLN A 140 5.68 -11.47 8.82
N PRO A 141 5.66 -12.82 8.73
CA PRO A 141 6.90 -13.60 8.90
C PRO A 141 7.97 -13.28 7.86
N ARG A 142 7.56 -12.89 6.63
CA ARG A 142 8.49 -12.47 5.57
C ARG A 142 9.00 -11.07 5.82
N LEU A 143 8.13 -10.16 6.26
CA LEU A 143 8.51 -8.82 6.71
C LEU A 143 9.59 -8.89 7.80
N ASN A 144 9.35 -9.72 8.84
CA ASN A 144 10.31 -9.94 9.92
C ASN A 144 11.62 -10.55 9.43
N ARG A 145 11.59 -11.45 8.46
CA ARG A 145 12.78 -12.05 7.84
C ARG A 145 13.62 -11.02 7.10
N LEU A 146 13.01 -10.10 6.35
CA LEU A 146 13.71 -8.99 5.70
C LEU A 146 14.46 -8.15 6.73
N LEU A 147 13.79 -7.75 7.81
CA LEU A 147 14.39 -6.95 8.87
C LEU A 147 15.52 -7.69 9.61
N GLN A 148 15.36 -8.99 9.90
CA GLN A 148 16.41 -9.83 10.52
C GLN A 148 17.64 -9.95 9.65
N LYS A 149 17.50 -9.91 8.32
CA LYS A 149 18.62 -9.87 7.37
C LYS A 149 19.29 -8.50 7.23
N GLY A 150 18.75 -7.47 7.90
CA GLY A 150 19.19 -6.10 7.77
C GLY A 150 18.67 -5.39 6.51
N GLU A 151 17.71 -5.98 5.80
CA GLU A 151 17.08 -5.41 4.60
C GLU A 151 16.06 -4.35 4.98
N ARG A 152 16.54 -3.19 5.48
CA ARG A 152 15.69 -2.11 6.01
C ARG A 152 15.36 -1.03 4.97
N ASN A 153 16.06 -1.04 3.82
CA ASN A 153 15.87 -0.08 2.73
C ASN A 153 15.20 -0.73 1.50
N VAL A 154 14.24 -1.62 1.75
CA VAL A 154 13.41 -2.26 0.73
C VAL A 154 11.95 -1.88 0.92
N TYR A 155 11.14 -2.09 -0.10
CA TYR A 155 9.69 -1.89 -0.02
C TYR A 155 9.01 -3.08 0.66
N TYR A 156 7.94 -2.82 1.46
CA TYR A 156 7.16 -3.89 2.10
C TYR A 156 6.51 -4.83 1.09
N GLU A 157 6.29 -4.37 -0.12
CA GLU A 157 5.77 -5.18 -1.24
C GLU A 157 6.65 -6.41 -1.51
N GLN A 158 7.94 -6.39 -1.14
CA GLN A 158 8.80 -7.58 -1.22
C GLN A 158 8.26 -8.72 -0.36
N ALA A 159 7.77 -8.43 0.85
CA ALA A 159 7.20 -9.46 1.72
C ALA A 159 5.89 -10.03 1.16
N ILE A 160 5.08 -9.21 0.52
CA ILE A 160 3.85 -9.63 -0.17
C ILE A 160 4.21 -10.47 -1.40
N ALA A 161 5.14 -9.98 -2.22
CA ALA A 161 5.63 -10.67 -3.41
C ALA A 161 6.17 -12.07 -3.08
N ASP A 162 7.02 -12.18 -2.05
CA ASP A 162 7.57 -13.47 -1.60
C ASP A 162 6.47 -14.46 -1.19
N ALA A 163 5.37 -13.97 -0.59
CA ALA A 163 4.26 -14.80 -0.15
C ALA A 163 3.38 -15.26 -1.33
N VAL A 164 3.20 -14.42 -2.33
CA VAL A 164 2.48 -14.76 -3.57
C VAL A 164 3.31 -15.69 -4.44
N ASP A 165 4.60 -15.38 -4.64
CA ASP A 165 5.49 -16.12 -5.53
C ASP A 165 5.73 -17.58 -5.06
N ASP A 166 5.72 -17.85 -3.74
CA ASP A 166 5.84 -19.21 -3.21
C ASP A 166 4.49 -19.96 -3.10
N GLY A 167 3.40 -19.32 -3.51
CA GLY A 167 2.06 -19.90 -3.53
C GLY A 167 1.39 -20.06 -2.16
N SER A 168 1.98 -19.53 -1.10
CA SER A 168 1.42 -19.63 0.25
C SER A 168 0.35 -18.59 0.56
N PHE A 169 0.24 -17.54 -0.26
CA PHE A 169 -0.68 -16.43 -0.10
C PHE A 169 -1.36 -16.09 -1.44
N ALA A 170 -2.67 -16.18 -1.46
CA ALA A 170 -3.47 -15.79 -2.61
C ALA A 170 -3.96 -14.34 -2.42
N MET A 171 -3.60 -13.47 -3.35
CA MET A 171 -4.06 -12.08 -3.38
C MET A 171 -4.89 -11.84 -4.64
N LYS A 172 -6.08 -11.29 -4.48
CA LYS A 172 -6.93 -10.86 -5.59
C LYS A 172 -6.62 -9.41 -5.95
N TYR A 173 -6.91 -9.03 -7.19
CA TYR A 173 -6.86 -7.63 -7.55
C TYR A 173 -8.24 -7.04 -7.80
N VAL A 174 -8.35 -5.75 -7.52
CA VAL A 174 -9.50 -4.90 -7.86
C VAL A 174 -8.96 -3.79 -8.74
N LYS A 175 -9.54 -3.64 -9.92
CA LYS A 175 -9.10 -2.61 -10.86
C LYS A 175 -9.70 -1.26 -10.46
N PHE A 176 -8.82 -0.28 -10.26
CA PHE A 176 -9.17 1.13 -10.23
C PHE A 176 -8.89 1.73 -11.60
N ASP A 177 -9.75 2.62 -12.06
CA ASP A 177 -9.61 3.22 -13.38
C ASP A 177 -8.89 4.57 -13.30
N GLU A 178 -8.36 5.00 -14.46
CA GLU A 178 -7.80 6.33 -14.60
C GLU A 178 -8.81 7.40 -14.19
N GLY A 179 -8.40 8.26 -13.29
CA GLY A 179 -9.27 9.29 -12.79
C GLY A 179 -9.89 9.02 -11.42
N GLU A 180 -9.83 7.80 -10.93
CA GLU A 180 -10.36 7.44 -9.61
C GLU A 180 -9.34 7.61 -8.47
N TRP A 181 -8.06 7.75 -8.81
CA TRP A 181 -6.96 7.90 -7.86
C TRP A 181 -5.79 8.70 -8.46
N CYS A 182 -4.88 9.16 -7.61
CA CYS A 182 -3.56 9.67 -8.02
C CYS A 182 -2.55 9.60 -6.87
N GLU A 183 -1.26 9.57 -7.22
CA GLU A 183 -0.15 9.80 -6.31
C GLU A 183 0.15 11.31 -6.24
N ILE A 184 0.58 11.80 -5.09
CA ILE A 184 0.93 13.21 -4.85
C ILE A 184 2.38 13.28 -4.39
N ASP A 185 3.30 13.35 -5.34
CA ASP A 185 4.73 13.49 -5.10
C ASP A 185 5.20 14.94 -5.11
N THR A 186 4.48 15.79 -5.83
CA THR A 186 4.84 17.19 -6.05
C THR A 186 3.70 18.16 -5.75
N VAL A 187 4.04 19.45 -5.63
CA VAL A 187 3.03 20.52 -5.50
C VAL A 187 2.12 20.58 -6.73
N GLU A 188 2.64 20.20 -7.91
CA GLU A 188 1.86 20.18 -9.14
C GLU A 188 0.84 19.03 -9.12
N ASP A 189 1.21 17.84 -8.64
CA ASP A 189 0.29 16.72 -8.47
C ASP A 189 -0.84 17.09 -7.51
N LEU A 190 -0.51 17.80 -6.42
CA LEU A 190 -1.52 18.30 -5.48
C LEU A 190 -2.50 19.29 -6.14
N ARG A 191 -2.01 20.17 -7.03
CA ARG A 191 -2.88 21.10 -7.77
C ARG A 191 -3.81 20.35 -8.72
N GLN A 192 -3.27 19.37 -9.44
CA GLN A 192 -4.04 18.53 -10.35
C GLN A 192 -5.08 17.68 -9.60
N ALA A 193 -4.71 17.11 -8.45
CA ALA A 193 -5.63 16.37 -7.59
C ALA A 193 -6.81 17.25 -7.13
N ARG A 194 -6.54 18.50 -6.71
CA ARG A 194 -7.58 19.46 -6.33
C ARG A 194 -8.54 19.78 -7.47
N VAL A 195 -8.02 19.96 -8.68
CA VAL A 195 -8.86 20.19 -9.87
C VAL A 195 -9.71 18.96 -10.19
N LYS A 196 -9.11 17.77 -10.11
CA LYS A 196 -9.74 16.50 -10.48
C LYS A 196 -10.82 16.06 -9.49
N PHE A 197 -10.59 16.24 -8.20
CA PHE A 197 -11.46 15.73 -7.13
C PHE A 197 -12.29 16.81 -6.42
N GLY A 198 -12.14 18.08 -6.81
CA GLY A 198 -13.03 19.15 -6.35
C GLY A 198 -12.80 19.67 -4.93
N ASN A 199 -11.57 19.62 -4.41
CA ASN A 199 -11.18 20.12 -3.09
C ASN A 199 -10.29 21.37 -3.16
#